data_c3d9b31213ccf60688a0de6e04e49618
#
_entry.id   c3d9b31213ccf60688a0de6e04e49618
#
_cell.length_a   1.000
_cell.length_b   1.000
_cell.length_c   1.000
_cell.angle_alpha   90.00
_cell.angle_beta   90.00
_cell.angle_gamma   90.00
#
_symmetry.space_group_name_H-M   'P 1'
#
loop_
_entity.id
_entity.type
_entity.pdbx_description
1 polymer ?
#
loop_
_entity_poly.entity_id
_entity_poly.type
_entity_poly.pdbx_seq_one_letter_code
_entity_poly.pdbx_strand_id
1 'polypeptide(L)'
;GKTLVQTEISNGMLKTIYYIIELFTMSENSLVLIDEFENGLGVNCIDVLAEILLYERKDLQFIITSHHPKIINQIPSTKWKIIERNVNIVENSTSEVYGLNHSQHDAYFNLLNRWEYEGKI
;
A
#
# COMPACT_ATOMS: atom_id res chain seq x y z
N GLY A 1 27.70 15.04 11.62
CA GLY A 1 26.91 14.17 10.76
C GLY A 1 27.82 13.53 9.71
N LYS A 2 27.59 12.26 9.37
CA LYS A 2 28.35 11.59 8.31
C LYS A 2 27.71 11.94 6.97
N THR A 3 28.46 12.46 6.03
CA THR A 3 27.99 12.71 4.66
C THR A 3 28.07 11.40 3.88
N LEU A 4 26.93 10.97 3.32
CA LEU A 4 26.89 9.81 2.43
C LEU A 4 27.10 10.28 0.99
N VAL A 5 27.92 9.57 0.23
CA VAL A 5 28.01 9.78 -1.21
C VAL A 5 26.98 8.91 -1.94
N GLN A 6 26.59 9.32 -3.13
CA GLN A 6 25.52 8.65 -3.90
C GLN A 6 25.75 7.15 -4.09
N THR A 7 27.01 6.71 -4.20
CA THR A 7 27.37 5.29 -4.34
C THR A 7 27.14 4.45 -3.07
N GLU A 8 26.95 5.10 -1.91
CA GLU A 8 26.66 4.44 -0.63
C GLU A 8 25.14 4.34 -0.36
N ILE A 9 24.32 4.93 -1.23
CA ILE A 9 22.86 4.91 -1.12
C ILE A 9 22.32 3.71 -1.91
N SER A 10 21.55 2.83 -1.25
CA SER A 10 20.90 1.73 -1.95
C SER A 10 19.78 2.24 -2.87
N ASN A 11 19.44 1.45 -3.90
CA ASN A 11 18.34 1.80 -4.82
C ASN A 11 17.03 2.01 -4.08
N GLY A 12 16.74 1.21 -3.05
CA GLY A 12 15.55 1.37 -2.22
C GLY A 12 15.52 2.69 -1.44
N MET A 13 16.66 3.09 -0.86
CA MET A 13 16.77 4.39 -0.19
C MET A 13 16.59 5.56 -1.18
N LEU A 14 17.19 5.45 -2.36
CA LEU A 14 17.06 6.49 -3.40
C LEU A 14 15.60 6.61 -3.85
N LYS A 15 14.92 5.49 -4.08
CA LYS A 15 13.51 5.46 -4.43
C LYS A 15 12.63 6.08 -3.33
N THR A 16 12.93 5.79 -2.07
CA THR A 16 12.25 6.40 -0.91
C THR A 16 12.39 7.92 -0.91
N ILE A 17 13.60 8.42 -1.16
CA ILE A 17 13.86 9.86 -1.24
C ILE A 17 13.03 10.49 -2.37
N TYR A 18 12.97 9.87 -3.54
CA TYR A 18 12.14 10.35 -4.66
C TYR A 18 10.66 10.39 -4.29
N TYR A 19 10.12 9.35 -3.67
CA TYR A 19 8.72 9.34 -3.21
C TYR A 19 8.45 10.50 -2.24
N ILE A 20 9.34 10.71 -1.26
CA ILE A 20 9.18 11.81 -0.30
C ILE A 20 9.17 13.15 -1.03
N ILE A 21 10.12 13.39 -1.92
CA ILE A 21 10.19 14.64 -2.68
C ILE A 21 8.92 14.84 -3.50
N GLU A 22 8.48 13.83 -4.26
CA GLU A 22 7.27 13.90 -5.07
C GLU A 22 6.05 14.22 -4.21
N LEU A 23 5.84 13.47 -3.11
CA LEU A 23 4.69 13.66 -2.24
C LEU A 23 4.64 15.07 -1.64
N PHE A 24 5.78 15.63 -1.23
CA PHE A 24 5.81 16.97 -0.62
C PHE A 24 5.85 18.12 -1.63
N THR A 25 6.11 17.85 -2.91
CA THR A 25 6.05 18.85 -3.98
C THR A 25 4.75 18.86 -4.77
N MET A 26 3.90 17.84 -4.60
CA MET A 26 2.58 17.78 -5.23
C MET A 26 1.66 18.87 -4.71
N SER A 27 0.84 19.41 -5.60
CA SER A 27 -0.21 20.38 -5.26
C SER A 27 -1.28 19.74 -4.38
N GLU A 28 -1.85 20.51 -3.47
CA GLU A 28 -3.00 20.09 -2.66
C GLU A 28 -4.16 19.60 -3.56
N ASN A 29 -4.95 18.68 -3.04
CA ASN A 29 -6.10 18.06 -3.72
C ASN A 29 -5.74 17.27 -4.99
N SER A 30 -4.48 16.88 -5.17
CA SER A 30 -4.07 16.01 -6.27
C SER A 30 -4.46 14.55 -6.01
N LEU A 31 -4.73 13.80 -7.09
CA LEU A 31 -4.89 12.36 -7.08
C LEU A 31 -3.56 11.69 -7.41
N VAL A 32 -3.12 10.79 -6.54
CA VAL A 32 -1.87 10.04 -6.69
C VAL A 32 -2.18 8.57 -6.91
N LEU A 33 -1.70 8.02 -8.01
CA LEU A 33 -1.84 6.61 -8.36
C LEU A 33 -0.49 5.92 -8.15
N ILE A 34 -0.45 4.89 -7.30
CA ILE A 34 0.77 4.13 -7.03
C ILE A 34 0.49 2.65 -7.28
N ASP A 35 1.15 2.10 -8.27
CA ASP A 35 1.07 0.67 -8.55
C ASP A 35 2.24 -0.06 -7.89
N GLU A 36 1.95 -1.20 -7.25
CA GLU A 36 2.92 -1.99 -6.50
C GLU A 36 3.77 -1.12 -5.56
N PHE A 37 3.12 -0.48 -4.60
CA PHE A 37 3.74 0.50 -3.68
C PHE A 37 5.07 0.03 -3.09
N GLU A 38 5.15 -1.23 -2.68
CA GLU A 38 6.33 -1.85 -2.07
C GLU A 38 7.46 -2.14 -3.05
N ASN A 39 7.21 -2.10 -4.34
CA ASN A 39 8.18 -2.52 -5.35
C ASN A 39 9.48 -1.71 -5.26
N GLY A 40 10.60 -2.41 -5.05
CA GLY A 40 11.93 -1.81 -4.96
C GLY A 40 12.21 -0.99 -3.70
N LEU A 41 11.30 -0.98 -2.71
CA LEU A 41 11.52 -0.36 -1.41
C LEU A 41 12.13 -1.34 -0.41
N GLY A 42 12.99 -0.84 0.47
CA GLY A 42 13.44 -1.59 1.64
C GLY A 42 12.33 -1.67 2.70
N VAL A 43 12.29 -2.77 3.45
CA VAL A 43 11.23 -3.01 4.46
C VAL A 43 11.06 -1.86 5.45
N ASN A 44 12.16 -1.23 5.89
CA ASN A 44 12.11 -0.08 6.79
C ASN A 44 11.57 1.19 6.13
N CYS A 45 11.72 1.31 4.81
CA CYS A 45 11.24 2.48 4.06
C CYS A 45 9.73 2.42 3.83
N ILE A 46 9.16 1.22 3.76
CA ILE A 46 7.73 1.01 3.60
C ILE A 46 6.96 1.65 4.75
N ASP A 47 7.40 1.45 6.00
CA ASP A 47 6.73 2.01 7.18
C ASP A 47 6.70 3.55 7.13
N VAL A 48 7.85 4.16 6.85
CA VAL A 48 7.96 5.63 6.77
C VAL A 48 7.06 6.21 5.69
N LEU A 49 7.05 5.60 4.51
CA LEU A 49 6.21 6.08 3.40
C LEU A 49 4.73 5.86 3.70
N ALA A 50 4.35 4.75 4.32
CA ALA A 50 2.97 4.50 4.72
C ALA A 50 2.47 5.53 5.75
N GLU A 51 3.31 5.93 6.71
CA GLU A 51 2.98 7.00 7.65
C GLU A 51 2.75 8.33 6.95
N ILE A 52 3.58 8.69 5.98
CA ILE A 52 3.42 9.93 5.20
C ILE A 52 2.08 9.91 4.45
N LEU A 53 1.76 8.79 3.77
CA LEU A 53 0.51 8.65 3.03
C LEU A 53 -0.72 8.73 3.92
N LEU A 54 -0.67 8.13 5.11
CA LEU A 54 -1.83 8.04 5.99
C LEU A 54 -2.05 9.29 6.85
N TYR A 55 -0.99 10.00 7.22
CA TYR A 55 -1.07 11.02 8.27
C TYR A 55 -0.56 12.39 7.87
N GLU A 56 0.45 12.51 7.00
CA GLU A 56 1.08 13.79 6.69
C GLU A 56 0.41 14.52 5.51
N ARG A 57 0.08 13.79 4.43
CA ARG A 57 -0.48 14.37 3.20
C ARG A 57 -1.97 14.03 3.04
N LYS A 58 -2.77 14.39 4.06
CA LYS A 58 -4.24 14.20 4.06
C LYS A 58 -4.97 15.06 3.02
N ASP A 59 -4.29 16.04 2.48
CA ASP A 59 -4.71 16.91 1.39
C ASP A 59 -4.67 16.21 0.02
N LEU A 60 -4.00 15.05 -0.08
CA LEU A 60 -3.93 14.25 -1.30
C LEU A 60 -4.91 13.08 -1.25
N GLN A 61 -5.39 12.67 -2.42
CA GLN A 61 -6.12 11.42 -2.59
C GLN A 61 -5.20 10.36 -3.16
N PHE A 62 -5.16 9.18 -2.52
CA PHE A 62 -4.32 8.07 -2.95
C PHE A 62 -5.16 6.89 -3.44
N ILE A 63 -4.74 6.30 -4.57
CA ILE A 63 -5.15 4.96 -5.00
C ILE A 63 -3.87 4.14 -5.13
N ILE A 64 -3.75 3.11 -4.31
CA ILE A 64 -2.52 2.32 -4.16
C ILE A 64 -2.85 0.86 -4.39
N THR A 65 -2.08 0.17 -5.24
CA THR A 65 -2.06 -1.29 -5.26
C THR A 65 -0.91 -1.79 -4.40
N SER A 66 -1.16 -2.84 -3.63
CA SER A 66 -0.15 -3.50 -2.82
C SER A 66 -0.59 -4.92 -2.46
N HIS A 67 0.35 -5.83 -2.41
CA HIS A 67 0.18 -7.17 -1.85
C HIS A 67 1.03 -7.39 -0.59
N HIS A 68 1.72 -6.34 -0.12
CA HIS A 68 2.62 -6.44 1.03
C HIS A 68 1.85 -6.41 2.35
N PRO A 69 2.01 -7.44 3.24
CA PRO A 69 1.24 -7.53 4.48
C PRO A 69 1.32 -6.30 5.38
N LYS A 70 2.47 -5.66 5.46
CA LYS A 70 2.64 -4.44 6.28
C LYS A 70 1.74 -3.30 5.81
N ILE A 71 1.66 -3.06 4.49
CA ILE A 71 0.81 -2.01 3.93
C ILE A 71 -0.66 -2.34 4.18
N ILE A 72 -1.05 -3.57 3.88
CA ILE A 72 -2.42 -4.04 4.04
C ILE A 72 -2.86 -3.89 5.51
N ASN A 73 -2.00 -4.26 6.46
CA ASN A 73 -2.31 -4.16 7.89
C ASN A 73 -2.33 -2.71 8.44
N GLN A 74 -1.72 -1.75 7.76
CA GLN A 74 -1.73 -0.35 8.19
C GLN A 74 -2.94 0.43 7.67
N ILE A 75 -3.52 0.01 6.53
CA ILE A 75 -4.67 0.68 5.93
C ILE A 75 -5.97 0.06 6.46
N PRO A 76 -6.91 0.86 7.00
CA PRO A 76 -8.20 0.35 7.45
C PRO A 76 -8.91 -0.47 6.38
N SER A 77 -9.41 -1.65 6.74
CA SER A 77 -10.11 -2.56 5.81
C SER A 77 -11.29 -1.90 5.09
N THR A 78 -11.93 -0.93 5.73
CA THR A 78 -13.02 -0.12 5.14
C THR A 78 -12.59 0.68 3.91
N LYS A 79 -11.29 0.90 3.73
CA LYS A 79 -10.72 1.58 2.55
C LYS A 79 -10.24 0.61 1.47
N TRP A 80 -10.31 -0.69 1.70
CA TRP A 80 -9.85 -1.66 0.72
C TRP A 80 -10.84 -1.81 -0.43
N LYS A 81 -10.29 -1.97 -1.61
CA LYS A 81 -10.95 -2.49 -2.81
C LYS A 81 -10.24 -3.78 -3.19
N ILE A 82 -10.96 -4.87 -3.09
CA ILE A 82 -10.43 -6.21 -3.41
C ILE A 82 -10.75 -6.47 -4.87
N ILE A 83 -9.71 -6.73 -5.66
CA ILE A 83 -9.84 -7.01 -7.08
C ILE A 83 -9.59 -8.49 -7.28
N GLU A 84 -10.58 -9.17 -7.82
CA GLU A 84 -10.51 -10.59 -8.13
C GLU A 84 -10.74 -10.84 -9.61
N ARG A 85 -10.06 -11.85 -10.13
CA ARG A 85 -10.30 -12.33 -11.48
C ARG A 85 -11.09 -13.63 -11.40
N ASN A 86 -12.30 -13.62 -11.94
CA ASN A 86 -13.14 -14.80 -12.05
C ASN A 86 -13.25 -15.18 -13.53
N VAL A 87 -12.43 -16.17 -13.96
CA VAL A 87 -12.27 -16.61 -15.36
C VAL A 87 -11.91 -15.44 -16.29
N ASN A 88 -12.90 -14.81 -16.91
CA ASN A 88 -12.71 -13.69 -17.86
C ASN A 88 -13.24 -12.34 -17.35
N ILE A 89 -13.72 -12.29 -16.11
CA ILE A 89 -14.29 -11.09 -15.52
C ILE A 89 -13.37 -10.63 -14.38
N VAL A 90 -13.11 -9.33 -14.34
CA VAL A 90 -12.44 -8.68 -13.21
C VAL A 90 -13.50 -7.98 -12.40
N GLU A 91 -13.65 -8.38 -11.16
CA GLU A 91 -14.61 -7.81 -10.23
C GLU A 91 -13.90 -7.03 -9.13
N ASN A 92 -14.52 -5.95 -8.67
CA ASN A 92 -14.06 -5.25 -7.48
C ASN A 92 -15.11 -5.36 -6.39
N SER A 93 -14.66 -5.61 -5.17
CA SER A 93 -15.52 -5.74 -4.00
C SER A 93 -14.99 -4.89 -2.85
N THR A 94 -15.89 -4.44 -1.98
CA THR A 94 -15.51 -3.79 -0.73
C THR A 94 -15.28 -4.82 0.36
N SER A 95 -14.54 -4.44 1.40
CA SER A 95 -14.32 -5.29 2.58
C SER A 95 -15.63 -5.75 3.26
N GLU A 96 -16.70 -4.98 3.13
CA GLU A 96 -18.02 -5.32 3.67
C GLU A 96 -18.60 -6.59 3.06
N VAL A 97 -18.41 -6.80 1.75
CA VAL A 97 -18.84 -8.02 1.03
C VAL A 97 -18.18 -9.28 1.61
N TYR A 98 -16.98 -9.13 2.14
CA TYR A 98 -16.22 -10.23 2.73
C TYR A 98 -16.39 -10.34 4.24
N GLY A 99 -17.20 -9.48 4.87
CA GLY A 99 -17.38 -9.48 6.33
C GLY A 99 -16.11 -9.08 7.10
N LEU A 100 -15.24 -8.29 6.49
CA LEU A 100 -13.93 -7.92 7.04
C LEU A 100 -14.00 -6.70 7.97
N ASN A 101 -15.09 -6.54 8.72
CA ASN A 101 -15.34 -5.38 9.58
C ASN A 101 -14.67 -5.48 10.97
N HIS A 102 -13.82 -6.48 11.18
CA HIS A 102 -13.09 -6.73 12.43
C HIS A 102 -11.72 -6.02 12.43
N SER A 103 -10.84 -6.42 13.34
CA SER A 103 -9.50 -5.85 13.39
C SER A 103 -8.77 -5.99 12.04
N GLN A 104 -7.89 -5.05 11.70
CA GLN A 104 -7.16 -5.04 10.43
C GLN A 104 -6.38 -6.34 10.19
N HIS A 105 -5.77 -6.86 11.26
CA HIS A 105 -5.00 -8.10 11.21
C HIS A 105 -5.89 -9.30 10.89
N ASP A 106 -7.03 -9.42 11.56
CA ASP A 106 -7.97 -10.51 11.32
C ASP A 106 -8.60 -10.41 9.93
N ALA A 107 -8.86 -9.19 9.45
CA ALA A 107 -9.39 -8.97 8.11
C ALA A 107 -8.48 -9.54 7.02
N TYR A 108 -7.17 -9.29 7.12
CA TYR A 108 -6.19 -9.81 6.15
C TYR A 108 -6.08 -11.33 6.20
N PHE A 109 -5.99 -11.93 7.38
CA PHE A 109 -5.94 -13.38 7.53
C PHE A 109 -7.22 -14.07 7.06
N ASN A 110 -8.37 -13.48 7.35
CA ASN A 110 -9.65 -14.01 6.89
C ASN A 110 -9.75 -14.00 5.36
N LEU A 111 -9.23 -12.94 4.72
CA LEU A 111 -9.17 -12.87 3.26
C LEU A 111 -8.27 -13.95 2.67
N LEU A 112 -7.07 -14.14 3.21
CA LEU A 112 -6.12 -15.17 2.77
C LEU A 112 -6.69 -16.57 2.94
N ASN A 113 -7.22 -16.89 4.12
CA ASN A 113 -7.83 -18.19 4.40
C ASN A 113 -8.99 -18.51 3.44
N ARG A 114 -9.78 -17.49 3.10
CA ARG A 114 -10.87 -17.64 2.14
C ARG A 114 -10.35 -17.95 0.74
N TRP A 115 -9.34 -17.23 0.27
CA TRP A 115 -8.75 -17.45 -1.04
C TRP A 115 -8.08 -18.83 -1.14
N GLU A 116 -7.40 -19.27 -0.08
CA GLU A 116 -6.85 -20.63 0.00
C GLU A 116 -7.97 -21.69 -0.10
N TYR A 117 -9.06 -21.51 0.66
CA TYR A 117 -10.20 -22.41 0.63
C TYR A 117 -10.90 -22.44 -0.74
N GLU A 118 -10.99 -21.29 -1.42
CA GLU A 118 -11.56 -21.17 -2.77
C GLU A 118 -10.58 -21.58 -3.88
N GLY A 119 -9.34 -21.94 -3.54
CA GLY A 119 -8.31 -22.36 -4.51
C GLY A 119 -7.82 -21.22 -5.40
N LYS A 120 -7.83 -19.99 -4.90
CA LYS A 120 -7.41 -18.78 -5.63
C LYS A 120 -5.94 -18.40 -5.41
N ILE A 121 -5.27 -19.04 -4.45
CA ILE A 121 -3.84 -18.96 -4.16
C ILE A 121 -3.26 -20.34 -3.90
#